data_657b64900b1c14ab1f614718e873e24b
#
_entry.id   657b64900b1c14ab1f614718e873e24b
#
_cell.length_a   1.000
_cell.length_b   1.000
_cell.length_c   1.000
_cell.angle_alpha   90.00
_cell.angle_beta   90.00
_cell.angle_gamma   90.00
#
_symmetry.space_group_name_H-M   'P 1'
#
loop_
_entity.id
_entity.type
_entity.pdbx_description
1 polymer ?
#
loop_
_entity_poly.entity_id
_entity_poly.type
_entity_poly.pdbx_seq_one_letter_code
_entity_poly.pdbx_strand_id
1 'polypeptide(L)'
;VWISRMLKHNLMEDVFNLENESFQQETRLMENEYSVNLPTKFQYQGRLNDGWINVVNPFRATIVLGTPGSGKSYAVVNNYIRQMISKGYSCYIYDYKFDDLSIIAYNTLLNNMDKYKVKPKFYVINFDDPRRSHRCNPINPEFMTDISDAYEASYTIMLNLNKTWIEKQGDF
;
A
#
# COMPACT_ATOMS: atom_id res chain seq x y z
N VAL A 1 -22.47 13.26 -36.39
CA VAL A 1 -22.62 11.86 -35.90
C VAL A 1 -21.80 10.88 -36.73
N TRP A 2 -21.76 11.01 -38.05
CA TRP A 2 -21.03 10.09 -38.94
C TRP A 2 -19.52 10.28 -38.88
N ILE A 3 -19.03 11.51 -38.80
CA ILE A 3 -17.62 11.88 -38.67
C ILE A 3 -17.05 11.40 -37.30
N SER A 4 -17.82 11.48 -36.24
CA SER A 4 -17.45 10.99 -34.92
C SER A 4 -17.30 9.49 -34.86
N ARG A 5 -18.03 8.75 -35.72
CA ARG A 5 -17.93 7.30 -35.82
C ARG A 5 -16.70 6.87 -36.63
N MET A 6 -16.32 7.63 -37.65
CA MET A 6 -15.08 7.39 -38.40
C MET A 6 -13.84 7.69 -37.56
N LEU A 7 -13.85 8.77 -36.79
CA LEU A 7 -12.74 9.08 -35.88
C LEU A 7 -12.57 8.05 -34.75
N LYS A 8 -13.67 7.46 -34.27
CA LYS A 8 -13.58 6.36 -33.31
C LYS A 8 -12.98 5.09 -33.91
N HIS A 9 -13.23 4.83 -35.18
CA HIS A 9 -12.67 3.65 -35.86
C HIS A 9 -11.16 3.80 -36.06
N ASN A 10 -10.68 4.98 -36.43
CA ASN A 10 -9.26 5.24 -36.62
C ASN A 10 -8.45 5.23 -35.29
N LEU A 11 -9.07 5.55 -34.18
CA LEU A 11 -8.44 5.43 -32.85
C LEU A 11 -8.30 3.97 -32.38
N MET A 12 -9.13 3.07 -32.91
CA MET A 12 -9.01 1.63 -32.64
C MET A 12 -7.96 0.93 -33.52
N GLU A 13 -7.57 1.54 -34.64
CA GLU A 13 -6.55 1.06 -35.55
C GLU A 13 -5.18 1.75 -35.34
N ASP A 14 -5.04 2.54 -34.28
CA ASP A 14 -3.78 3.12 -33.91
C ASP A 14 -2.80 2.00 -33.51
N VAL A 15 -1.67 1.94 -34.23
CA VAL A 15 -0.61 0.95 -34.01
C VAL A 15 -0.13 0.96 -32.55
N PHE A 16 -0.10 2.14 -31.90
CA PHE A 16 0.19 2.26 -30.49
C PHE A 16 -0.88 1.65 -29.57
N ASN A 17 -2.14 1.63 -29.98
CA ASN A 17 -3.20 0.95 -29.25
C ASN A 17 -3.18 -0.57 -29.45
N LEU A 18 -2.75 -1.05 -30.62
CA LEU A 18 -2.58 -2.48 -30.89
C LEU A 18 -1.41 -3.04 -30.11
N GLU A 19 -0.32 -2.29 -29.95
CA GLU A 19 0.82 -2.67 -29.10
C GLU A 19 0.45 -2.71 -27.61
N ASN A 20 -0.61 -2.02 -27.20
CA ASN A 20 -1.14 -2.06 -25.84
C ASN A 20 -2.29 -3.07 -25.68
N GLU A 21 -2.63 -3.83 -26.72
CA GLU A 21 -3.59 -4.91 -26.60
C GLU A 21 -2.98 -6.00 -25.72
N SER A 22 -3.54 -6.21 -24.55
CA SER A 22 -3.06 -7.19 -23.61
C SER A 22 -3.62 -8.59 -23.96
N PHE A 23 -2.96 -9.62 -23.47
CA PHE A 23 -3.54 -10.97 -23.45
C PHE A 23 -4.77 -10.99 -22.54
N GLN A 24 -5.59 -12.02 -22.65
CA GLN A 24 -6.75 -12.19 -21.79
C GLN A 24 -6.35 -12.16 -20.31
N GLN A 25 -6.97 -11.25 -19.57
CA GLN A 25 -6.76 -11.07 -18.14
C GLN A 25 -7.85 -11.82 -17.34
N GLU A 26 -7.60 -12.03 -16.05
CA GLU A 26 -8.61 -12.62 -15.15
C GLU A 26 -9.78 -11.66 -14.95
N THR A 27 -10.98 -12.12 -15.24
CA THR A 27 -12.23 -11.36 -15.10
C THR A 27 -13.00 -11.72 -13.84
N ARG A 28 -12.66 -12.82 -13.16
CA ARG A 28 -13.31 -13.27 -11.94
C ARG A 28 -12.70 -12.60 -10.72
N LEU A 29 -13.55 -12.15 -9.83
CA LEU A 29 -13.14 -11.70 -8.50
C LEU A 29 -12.87 -12.95 -7.63
N MET A 30 -11.63 -13.10 -7.16
CA MET A 30 -11.23 -14.16 -6.24
C MET A 30 -10.98 -13.56 -4.85
N GLU A 31 -12.05 -13.45 -4.09
CA GLU A 31 -12.01 -12.85 -2.75
C GLU A 31 -11.93 -13.93 -1.66
N ASN A 32 -11.07 -13.70 -0.68
CA ASN A 32 -10.99 -14.44 0.57
C ASN A 32 -10.64 -13.50 1.74
N GLU A 33 -10.50 -14.03 2.95
CA GLU A 33 -10.18 -13.23 4.14
C GLU A 33 -8.85 -12.49 4.05
N TYR A 34 -7.90 -12.95 3.23
CA TYR A 34 -6.56 -12.38 3.10
C TYR A 34 -6.38 -11.57 1.82
N SER A 35 -7.20 -11.81 0.80
CA SER A 35 -6.97 -11.27 -0.54
C SER A 35 -7.05 -9.76 -0.60
N VAL A 36 -6.24 -9.19 -1.50
CA VAL A 36 -6.40 -7.82 -1.99
C VAL A 36 -6.68 -7.87 -3.48
N ASN A 37 -7.82 -7.31 -3.87
CA ASN A 37 -8.32 -7.38 -5.22
C ASN A 37 -8.31 -5.98 -5.84
N LEU A 38 -7.58 -5.83 -6.95
CA LEU A 38 -7.42 -4.57 -7.64
C LEU A 38 -8.25 -4.60 -8.93
N PRO A 39 -9.23 -3.69 -9.09
CA PRO A 39 -9.99 -3.60 -10.33
C PRO A 39 -9.10 -3.08 -11.44
N THR A 40 -9.21 -3.67 -12.60
CA THR A 40 -8.46 -3.29 -13.80
C THR A 40 -9.37 -3.19 -15.02
N LYS A 41 -8.86 -2.51 -16.04
CA LYS A 41 -9.45 -2.52 -17.38
C LYS A 41 -8.40 -2.90 -18.38
N PHE A 42 -8.74 -3.76 -19.31
CA PHE A 42 -7.82 -4.21 -20.33
C PHE A 42 -8.50 -4.30 -21.70
N GLN A 43 -7.72 -4.02 -22.75
CA GLN A 43 -8.19 -4.20 -24.12
C GLN A 43 -7.85 -5.62 -24.60
N TYR A 44 -8.86 -6.31 -25.11
CA TYR A 44 -8.70 -7.63 -25.68
C TYR A 44 -9.70 -7.82 -26.81
N GLN A 45 -9.22 -8.26 -27.99
CA GLN A 45 -10.01 -8.45 -29.21
C GLN A 45 -10.86 -7.21 -29.59
N GLY A 46 -10.23 -6.03 -29.54
CA GLY A 46 -10.87 -4.78 -29.86
C GLY A 46 -11.97 -4.30 -28.90
N ARG A 47 -12.07 -4.92 -27.70
CA ARG A 47 -13.05 -4.57 -26.67
C ARG A 47 -12.36 -4.22 -25.36
N LEU A 48 -12.92 -3.21 -24.67
CA LEU A 48 -12.52 -2.87 -23.31
C LEU A 48 -13.28 -3.78 -22.35
N ASN A 49 -12.54 -4.55 -21.57
CA ASN A 49 -13.07 -5.50 -20.59
C ASN A 49 -12.68 -5.06 -19.18
N ASP A 50 -13.53 -5.37 -18.21
CA ASP A 50 -13.21 -5.24 -16.80
C ASP A 50 -12.52 -6.54 -16.32
N GLY A 51 -11.52 -6.36 -15.47
CA GLY A 51 -10.74 -7.47 -14.92
C GLY A 51 -10.29 -7.23 -13.50
N TRP A 52 -9.60 -8.21 -12.95
CA TRP A 52 -9.10 -8.17 -11.59
C TRP A 52 -7.66 -8.66 -11.50
N ILE A 53 -6.83 -7.91 -10.78
CA ILE A 53 -5.57 -8.45 -10.25
C ILE A 53 -5.89 -8.97 -8.85
N ASN A 54 -5.95 -10.28 -8.72
CA ASN A 54 -6.28 -10.94 -7.45
C ASN A 54 -5.00 -11.34 -6.71
N VAL A 55 -4.64 -10.60 -5.69
CA VAL A 55 -3.57 -10.98 -4.76
C VAL A 55 -4.19 -11.85 -3.67
N VAL A 56 -4.31 -13.13 -3.94
CA VAL A 56 -5.06 -14.09 -3.10
C VAL A 56 -4.38 -14.34 -1.76
N ASN A 57 -3.05 -14.23 -1.75
CA ASN A 57 -2.24 -14.45 -0.56
C ASN A 57 -1.14 -13.39 -0.47
N PRO A 58 -1.40 -12.23 0.17
CA PRO A 58 -0.47 -11.09 0.23
C PRO A 58 0.63 -11.21 1.30
N PHE A 59 0.83 -12.38 1.91
CA PHE A 59 1.84 -12.57 2.97
C PHE A 59 3.28 -12.48 2.49
N ARG A 60 3.49 -12.43 1.17
CA ARG A 60 4.78 -12.10 0.57
C ARG A 60 4.79 -10.61 0.21
N ALA A 61 5.98 -10.02 0.18
CA ALA A 61 6.14 -8.62 -0.17
C ALA A 61 5.58 -8.32 -1.58
N THR A 62 4.90 -7.18 -1.72
CA THR A 62 4.44 -6.65 -3.00
C THR A 62 5.24 -5.40 -3.34
N ILE A 63 5.87 -5.40 -4.51
CA ILE A 63 6.58 -4.22 -5.03
C ILE A 63 5.72 -3.58 -6.12
N VAL A 64 5.51 -2.26 -6.02
CA VAL A 64 4.78 -1.48 -7.01
C VAL A 64 5.74 -0.47 -7.64
N LEU A 65 6.07 -0.68 -8.91
CA LEU A 65 6.97 0.18 -9.66
C LEU A 65 6.19 1.10 -10.61
N GLY A 66 6.68 2.30 -10.79
CA GLY A 66 6.11 3.27 -11.72
C GLY A 66 6.66 4.66 -11.51
N THR A 67 6.59 5.49 -12.53
CA THR A 67 7.03 6.88 -12.50
C THR A 67 6.19 7.73 -11.54
N PRO A 68 6.67 8.88 -11.07
CA PRO A 68 5.85 9.85 -10.37
C PRO A 68 4.59 10.21 -11.17
N GLY A 69 3.45 10.27 -10.50
CA GLY A 69 2.17 10.58 -11.16
C GLY A 69 1.49 9.41 -11.88
N SER A 70 2.06 8.19 -11.93
CA SER A 70 1.48 7.02 -12.61
C SER A 70 0.24 6.41 -11.90
N GLY A 71 -0.26 7.01 -10.85
CA GLY A 71 -1.45 6.53 -10.14
C GLY A 71 -1.23 5.37 -9.17
N LYS A 72 0.01 5.01 -8.83
CA LYS A 72 0.32 3.89 -7.89
C LYS A 72 -0.46 3.96 -6.59
N SER A 73 -0.48 5.13 -5.96
CA SER A 73 -1.20 5.31 -4.69
C SER A 73 -2.68 5.08 -4.86
N TYR A 74 -3.29 5.65 -5.90
CA TYR A 74 -4.71 5.51 -6.17
C TYR A 74 -5.11 4.09 -6.54
N ALA A 75 -4.41 3.49 -7.50
CA ALA A 75 -4.79 2.19 -8.05
C ALA A 75 -4.45 1.01 -7.12
N VAL A 76 -3.35 1.11 -6.37
CA VAL A 76 -2.83 -0.01 -5.58
C VAL A 76 -2.88 0.29 -4.08
N VAL A 77 -2.14 1.30 -3.60
CA VAL A 77 -1.93 1.51 -2.17
C VAL A 77 -3.25 1.78 -1.43
N ASN A 78 -4.12 2.63 -1.99
CA ASN A 78 -5.43 2.93 -1.39
C ASN A 78 -6.32 1.68 -1.29
N ASN A 79 -6.26 0.81 -2.28
CA ASN A 79 -7.01 -0.44 -2.27
C ASN A 79 -6.47 -1.41 -1.20
N TYR A 80 -5.14 -1.50 -1.03
CA TYR A 80 -4.54 -2.29 0.03
C TYR A 80 -4.96 -1.79 1.41
N ILE A 81 -4.84 -0.48 1.67
CA ILE A 81 -5.22 0.13 2.95
C ILE A 81 -6.69 -0.16 3.26
N ARG A 82 -7.59 0.13 2.31
CA ARG A 82 -9.03 -0.06 2.51
C ARG A 82 -9.39 -1.52 2.77
N GLN A 83 -8.91 -2.43 1.95
CA GLN A 83 -9.27 -3.85 2.05
C GLN A 83 -8.66 -4.49 3.30
N MET A 84 -7.42 -4.21 3.63
CA MET A 84 -6.79 -4.77 4.83
C MET A 84 -7.45 -4.26 6.12
N ILE A 85 -7.71 -2.97 6.22
CA ILE A 85 -8.40 -2.41 7.40
C ILE A 85 -9.84 -2.92 7.49
N SER A 86 -10.58 -3.02 6.38
CA SER A 86 -11.95 -3.53 6.39
C SER A 86 -12.05 -5.01 6.75
N LYS A 87 -10.96 -5.76 6.61
CA LYS A 87 -10.83 -7.17 7.02
C LYS A 87 -10.31 -7.34 8.46
N GLY A 88 -10.06 -6.24 9.16
CA GLY A 88 -9.62 -6.27 10.57
C GLY A 88 -8.13 -6.43 10.79
N TYR A 89 -7.30 -6.17 9.78
CA TYR A 89 -5.85 -6.24 9.91
C TYR A 89 -5.24 -4.98 10.50
N SER A 90 -4.19 -5.15 11.29
CA SER A 90 -3.33 -4.05 11.73
C SER A 90 -2.43 -3.61 10.57
N CYS A 91 -2.23 -2.30 10.45
CA CYS A 91 -1.43 -1.72 9.38
C CYS A 91 -0.40 -0.74 9.94
N TYR A 92 0.81 -0.77 9.37
CA TYR A 92 1.78 0.31 9.48
C TYR A 92 1.86 1.01 8.12
N ILE A 93 1.66 2.32 8.09
CA ILE A 93 1.59 3.10 6.85
C ILE A 93 2.61 4.22 6.93
N TYR A 94 3.56 4.23 5.99
CA TYR A 94 4.48 5.34 5.80
C TYR A 94 3.89 6.29 4.76
N ASP A 95 3.42 7.44 5.22
CA ASP A 95 2.78 8.47 4.39
C ASP A 95 3.73 9.65 4.17
N TYR A 96 4.53 9.57 3.09
CA TYR A 96 5.52 10.61 2.78
C TYR A 96 4.89 11.98 2.50
N LYS A 97 3.68 11.99 1.94
CA LYS A 97 3.02 13.24 1.53
C LYS A 97 2.10 13.82 2.59
N PHE A 98 1.92 13.10 3.67
CA PHE A 98 0.96 13.41 4.72
C PHE A 98 -0.06 14.52 4.29
N ASP A 99 -1.37 14.28 4.27
CA ASP A 99 -2.13 13.31 5.07
C ASP A 99 -3.00 12.38 4.22
N ASP A 100 -2.72 12.26 2.94
CA ASP A 100 -3.56 11.52 1.97
C ASP A 100 -3.88 10.07 2.40
N LEU A 101 -2.85 9.27 2.69
CA LEU A 101 -3.02 7.87 3.09
C LEU A 101 -3.55 7.74 4.52
N SER A 102 -3.14 8.65 5.38
CA SER A 102 -3.54 8.69 6.79
C SER A 102 -5.04 8.93 6.94
N ILE A 103 -5.61 9.85 6.16
CA ILE A 103 -7.05 10.13 6.12
C ILE A 103 -7.83 8.91 5.62
N ILE A 104 -7.35 8.26 4.56
CA ILE A 104 -7.99 7.05 4.01
C ILE A 104 -8.01 5.93 5.07
N ALA A 105 -6.87 5.70 5.72
CA ALA A 105 -6.74 4.69 6.75
C ALA A 105 -7.66 4.96 7.94
N TYR A 106 -7.67 6.20 8.45
CA TYR A 106 -8.49 6.59 9.58
C TYR A 106 -9.99 6.45 9.28
N ASN A 107 -10.45 6.99 8.17
CA ASN A 107 -11.86 6.90 7.77
C ASN A 107 -12.29 5.45 7.53
N THR A 108 -11.43 4.63 6.92
CA THR A 108 -11.71 3.22 6.72
C THR A 108 -11.79 2.49 8.06
N LEU A 109 -10.92 2.80 9.01
CA LEU A 109 -10.94 2.23 10.35
C LEU A 109 -12.23 2.59 11.08
N LEU A 110 -12.65 3.86 11.07
CA LEU A 110 -13.89 4.29 11.72
C LEU A 110 -15.12 3.55 11.20
N ASN A 111 -15.16 3.29 9.90
CA ASN A 111 -16.28 2.59 9.25
C ASN A 111 -16.26 1.07 9.47
N ASN A 112 -15.19 0.50 10.02
CA ASN A 112 -15.02 -0.94 10.17
C ASN A 112 -14.56 -1.35 11.59
N MET A 113 -14.88 -0.54 12.60
CA MET A 113 -14.50 -0.80 13.98
C MET A 113 -15.04 -2.13 14.52
N ASP A 114 -16.17 -2.59 14.00
CA ASP A 114 -16.85 -3.84 14.34
C ASP A 114 -16.10 -5.09 13.86
N LYS A 115 -15.18 -4.96 12.91
CA LYS A 115 -14.37 -6.06 12.39
C LYS A 115 -13.25 -6.50 13.33
N TYR A 116 -12.96 -5.68 14.33
CA TYR A 116 -11.85 -5.91 15.25
C TYR A 116 -12.33 -6.56 16.55
N LYS A 117 -11.70 -7.67 16.94
CA LYS A 117 -11.99 -8.38 18.22
C LYS A 117 -11.65 -7.50 19.43
N VAL A 118 -10.64 -6.68 19.32
CA VAL A 118 -10.19 -5.70 20.32
C VAL A 118 -10.29 -4.33 19.70
N LYS A 119 -10.82 -3.35 20.44
CA LYS A 119 -10.96 -1.98 19.92
C LYS A 119 -9.62 -1.47 19.40
N PRO A 120 -9.48 -1.18 18.09
CA PRO A 120 -8.23 -0.74 17.51
C PRO A 120 -7.91 0.68 17.94
N LYS A 121 -6.62 1.00 18.00
CA LYS A 121 -6.11 2.34 18.24
C LYS A 121 -5.44 2.84 16.97
N PHE A 122 -5.59 4.13 16.70
CA PHE A 122 -4.95 4.80 15.58
C PHE A 122 -3.89 5.76 16.08
N TYR A 123 -2.67 5.59 15.63
CA TYR A 123 -1.54 6.43 16.01
C TYR A 123 -0.98 7.12 14.77
N VAL A 124 -0.68 8.40 14.92
CA VAL A 124 0.01 9.20 13.92
C VAL A 124 1.32 9.68 14.53
N ILE A 125 2.43 9.41 13.87
CA ILE A 125 3.74 9.94 14.21
C ILE A 125 4.11 10.92 13.10
N ASN A 126 4.08 12.21 13.44
CA ASN A 126 4.36 13.28 12.50
C ASN A 126 5.63 14.02 12.97
N PHE A 127 6.69 13.91 12.17
CA PHE A 127 7.96 14.57 12.48
C PHE A 127 7.99 16.04 12.10
N ASP A 128 7.13 16.45 11.15
CA ASP A 128 7.06 17.84 10.69
C ASP A 128 6.25 18.74 11.66
N ASP A 129 5.22 18.17 12.31
CA ASP A 129 4.46 18.89 13.35
C ASP A 129 4.29 18.01 14.60
N PRO A 130 5.24 18.08 15.54
CA PRO A 130 5.18 17.30 16.77
C PRO A 130 3.94 17.58 17.65
N ARG A 131 3.26 18.71 17.45
CA ARG A 131 2.01 19.04 18.17
C ARG A 131 0.84 18.20 17.70
N ARG A 132 0.90 17.69 16.47
CA ARG A 132 -0.10 16.79 15.85
C ARG A 132 0.38 15.35 15.81
N SER A 133 1.37 15.02 16.62
CA SER A 133 1.96 13.69 16.68
C SER A 133 1.63 13.02 18.01
N HIS A 134 1.29 11.74 17.95
CA HIS A 134 1.28 10.90 19.14
C HIS A 134 2.72 10.66 19.61
N ARG A 135 2.87 10.54 20.91
CA ARG A 135 4.16 10.17 21.51
C ARG A 135 4.26 8.67 21.61
N CYS A 136 5.38 8.12 21.21
CA CYS A 136 5.73 6.73 21.44
C CYS A 136 7.08 6.63 22.16
N ASN A 137 7.21 5.64 23.00
CA ASN A 137 8.48 5.29 23.61
C ASN A 137 8.96 3.95 22.99
N PRO A 138 9.89 3.98 22.01
CA PRO A 138 10.37 2.76 21.35
C PRO A 138 11.18 1.84 22.27
N ILE A 139 11.60 2.36 23.43
CA ILE A 139 12.37 1.63 24.44
C ILE A 139 11.57 1.40 25.73
N ASN A 140 10.24 1.28 25.61
CA ASN A 140 9.43 1.01 26.80
C ASN A 140 9.66 -0.43 27.31
N PRO A 141 10.17 -0.62 28.54
CA PRO A 141 10.47 -1.93 29.10
C PRO A 141 9.25 -2.87 29.17
N GLU A 142 8.04 -2.34 29.27
CA GLU A 142 6.80 -3.13 29.33
C GLU A 142 6.57 -3.98 28.08
N PHE A 143 7.15 -3.60 26.95
CA PHE A 143 7.04 -4.31 25.67
C PHE A 143 8.27 -5.14 25.34
N MET A 144 9.31 -5.11 26.19
CA MET A 144 10.51 -5.91 26.04
C MET A 144 10.33 -7.25 26.78
N THR A 145 10.26 -8.33 26.04
CA THR A 145 10.04 -9.67 26.58
C THR A 145 11.34 -10.42 26.81
N ASP A 146 12.39 -10.04 26.09
CA ASP A 146 13.70 -10.63 26.14
C ASP A 146 14.80 -9.55 26.11
N ILE A 147 16.01 -9.93 26.54
CA ILE A 147 17.19 -9.07 26.45
C ILE A 147 17.58 -8.71 25.01
N SER A 148 17.23 -9.59 24.06
CA SER A 148 17.38 -9.32 22.63
C SER A 148 16.58 -8.13 22.15
N ASP A 149 15.37 -7.89 22.69
CA ASP A 149 14.55 -6.73 22.34
C ASP A 149 15.25 -5.43 22.76
N ALA A 150 15.87 -5.42 23.94
CA ALA A 150 16.64 -4.28 24.42
C ALA A 150 17.91 -4.04 23.58
N TYR A 151 18.57 -5.14 23.18
CA TYR A 151 19.74 -5.06 22.29
C TYR A 151 19.37 -4.49 20.93
N GLU A 152 18.32 -5.01 20.27
CA GLU A 152 17.87 -4.52 18.96
C GLU A 152 17.40 -3.07 18.99
N ALA A 153 16.68 -2.67 20.04
CA ALA A 153 16.25 -1.29 20.22
C ALA A 153 17.46 -0.35 20.37
N SER A 154 18.42 -0.72 21.22
CA SER A 154 19.65 0.04 21.44
C SER A 154 20.50 0.13 20.17
N TYR A 155 20.68 -1.01 19.48
CA TYR A 155 21.41 -1.10 18.22
C TYR A 155 20.80 -0.22 17.14
N THR A 156 19.47 -0.26 16.99
CA THR A 156 18.76 0.56 16.02
C THR A 156 18.91 2.06 16.29
N ILE A 157 18.86 2.47 17.57
CA ILE A 157 19.08 3.86 17.97
C ILE A 157 20.51 4.29 17.63
N MET A 158 21.49 3.50 18.00
CA MET A 158 22.91 3.77 17.74
C MET A 158 23.20 3.86 16.24
N LEU A 159 22.64 2.94 15.45
CA LEU A 159 22.76 2.93 13.99
C LEU A 159 22.23 4.21 13.35
N ASN A 160 21.10 4.71 13.85
CA ASN A 160 20.49 5.93 13.31
C ASN A 160 21.20 7.21 13.77
N LEU A 161 21.84 7.19 14.94
CA LEU A 161 22.64 8.31 15.42
C LEU A 161 23.98 8.41 14.69
N ASN A 162 24.66 7.31 14.46
CA ASN A 162 25.95 7.32 13.76
C ASN A 162 26.23 5.98 13.06
N LYS A 163 26.06 5.95 11.74
CA LYS A 163 26.32 4.76 10.90
C LYS A 163 27.76 4.24 11.01
N THR A 164 28.73 5.12 11.25
CA THR A 164 30.15 4.73 11.33
C THR A 164 30.48 3.84 12.53
N TRP A 165 29.65 3.86 13.58
CA TRP A 165 29.84 2.98 14.72
C TRP A 165 29.60 1.51 14.41
N ILE A 166 28.88 1.23 13.35
CA ILE A 166 28.58 -0.14 12.91
C ILE A 166 29.52 -0.61 11.82
N GLU A 167 29.91 0.29 10.92
CA GLU A 167 30.89 0.00 9.87
C GLU A 167 32.28 -0.37 10.42
N LYS A 168 32.58 0.05 11.65
CA LYS A 168 33.85 -0.22 12.37
C LYS A 168 33.76 -1.34 13.39
N GLN A 169 32.88 -2.29 13.22
CA GLN A 169 32.70 -3.45 14.12
C GLN A 169 33.92 -4.42 14.18
N GLY A 170 35.10 -3.97 13.93
CA GLY A 170 36.33 -4.74 14.03
C GLY A 170 37.46 -4.08 14.83
N ASP A 171 37.24 -2.86 15.34
CA ASP A 171 38.28 -2.06 16.00
C ASP A 171 38.02 -1.86 17.51
N PHE A 172 37.40 -2.86 18.16
CA PHE A 172 37.29 -2.91 19.61
C PHE A 172 38.06 -4.09 20.18
#